data_8324ed495fc9cf387cbecfecb9ddf308
#
_entry.id   8324ed495fc9cf387cbecfecb9ddf308
#
_cell.length_a   1.000
_cell.length_b   1.000
_cell.length_c   1.000
_cell.angle_alpha   90.00
_cell.angle_beta   90.00
_cell.angle_gamma   90.00
#
_symmetry.space_group_name_H-M   'P 1'
#
loop_
_entity.id
_entity.type
_entity.pdbx_description
1 polymer ?
#
loop_
_entity_poly.entity_id
_entity_poly.type
_entity_poly.pdbx_seq_one_letter_code
_entity_poly.pdbx_strand_id
1 'polypeptide(L)'
;MRALQRQTGVALVAVLMIIAIVVVIAVNMTGRLQLQLQRQHNLQQQHQAYWYALGAEQFTRVLLSRTLAGQETVHLGQDWALQGATFPVDNGTIAGDIIDLRSCFNLNALQNVLPQNGGPVEQTAAQKAFLRLLE
;
A
#
# COMPACT_ATOMS: atom_id res chain seq x y z
N MET A 1 25.06 -38.32 68.21
CA MET A 1 25.53 -38.07 66.88
C MET A 1 24.37 -38.34 65.92
N ARG A 2 23.64 -37.30 65.41
CA ARG A 2 22.55 -37.48 64.48
C ARG A 2 23.16 -37.75 63.10
N ALA A 3 22.83 -38.87 62.50
CA ALA A 3 23.21 -39.23 61.17
C ALA A 3 22.61 -38.24 60.22
N LEU A 4 23.43 -37.49 59.51
CA LEU A 4 23.03 -36.66 58.34
C LEU A 4 22.56 -37.60 57.22
N GLN A 5 21.28 -37.92 57.19
CA GLN A 5 20.69 -38.70 56.11
C GLN A 5 20.89 -37.95 54.77
N ARG A 6 21.46 -38.68 53.83
CA ARG A 6 21.76 -38.26 52.49
C ARG A 6 20.46 -37.82 51.79
N GLN A 7 20.14 -36.48 51.74
CA GLN A 7 19.08 -35.93 51.00
C GLN A 7 19.50 -35.49 49.56
N THR A 8 20.55 -36.09 49.04
CA THR A 8 21.12 -35.76 47.73
C THR A 8 20.16 -36.02 46.56
N GLY A 9 19.26 -36.99 46.66
CA GLY A 9 18.28 -37.29 45.61
C GLY A 9 17.17 -36.22 45.46
N VAL A 10 16.67 -35.67 46.57
CA VAL A 10 15.61 -34.65 46.55
C VAL A 10 16.14 -33.33 46.00
N ALA A 11 17.37 -32.95 46.33
CA ALA A 11 18.00 -31.76 45.82
C ALA A 11 18.19 -31.82 44.29
N LEU A 12 18.58 -32.96 43.75
CA LEU A 12 18.75 -33.16 42.31
C LEU A 12 17.41 -33.01 41.57
N VAL A 13 16.35 -33.62 42.08
CA VAL A 13 14.99 -33.50 41.47
C VAL A 13 14.51 -32.07 41.52
N ALA A 14 14.72 -31.35 42.63
CA ALA A 14 14.33 -29.94 42.73
C ALA A 14 15.07 -29.07 41.71
N VAL A 15 16.38 -29.26 41.53
CA VAL A 15 17.16 -28.50 40.51
C VAL A 15 16.68 -28.83 39.10
N LEU A 16 16.42 -30.08 38.75
CA LEU A 16 15.90 -30.47 37.45
C LEU A 16 14.54 -29.85 37.18
N MET A 17 13.65 -29.77 38.18
CA MET A 17 12.34 -29.13 38.06
C MET A 17 12.46 -27.62 37.80
N ILE A 18 13.37 -26.94 38.51
CA ILE A 18 13.63 -25.50 38.26
C ILE A 18 14.16 -25.28 36.86
N ILE A 19 15.13 -26.07 36.40
CA ILE A 19 15.68 -25.98 35.05
C ILE A 19 14.57 -26.19 34.00
N ALA A 20 13.71 -27.19 34.18
CA ALA A 20 12.61 -27.46 33.28
C ALA A 20 11.64 -26.24 33.14
N ILE A 21 11.32 -25.61 34.28
CA ILE A 21 10.46 -24.40 34.27
C ILE A 21 11.16 -23.24 33.54
N VAL A 22 12.42 -23.00 33.80
CA VAL A 22 13.20 -21.93 33.13
C VAL A 22 13.27 -22.16 31.63
N VAL A 23 13.51 -23.41 31.19
CA VAL A 23 13.53 -23.74 29.75
C VAL A 23 12.17 -23.48 29.09
N VAL A 24 11.06 -23.86 29.72
CA VAL A 24 9.71 -23.61 29.18
C VAL A 24 9.46 -22.11 29.03
N ILE A 25 9.84 -21.30 30.01
CA ILE A 25 9.71 -19.83 29.93
C ILE A 25 10.57 -19.27 28.80
N ALA A 26 11.83 -19.70 28.69
CA ALA A 26 12.76 -19.24 27.66
C ALA A 26 12.24 -19.54 26.24
N VAL A 27 11.75 -20.75 26.00
CA VAL A 27 11.17 -21.14 24.69
C VAL A 27 9.94 -20.29 24.33
N ASN A 28 9.04 -20.05 25.29
CA ASN A 28 7.87 -19.20 25.05
C ASN A 28 8.25 -17.75 24.74
N MET A 29 9.26 -17.20 25.40
CA MET A 29 9.74 -15.84 25.09
C MET A 29 10.35 -15.76 23.69
N THR A 30 11.14 -16.74 23.28
CA THR A 30 11.76 -16.77 21.96
C THR A 30 10.72 -16.81 20.84
N GLY A 31 9.67 -17.62 20.98
CA GLY A 31 8.59 -17.69 20.00
C GLY A 31 7.85 -16.34 19.82
N ARG A 32 7.60 -15.63 20.93
CA ARG A 32 6.96 -14.29 20.86
C ARG A 32 7.85 -13.25 20.19
N LEU A 33 9.16 -13.27 20.46
CA LEU A 33 10.12 -12.38 19.83
C LEU A 33 10.20 -12.58 18.33
N GLN A 34 10.21 -13.81 17.83
CA GLN A 34 10.22 -14.12 16.40
C GLN A 34 8.99 -13.54 15.69
N LEU A 35 7.79 -13.69 16.27
CA LEU A 35 6.58 -13.12 15.72
C LEU A 35 6.60 -11.58 15.70
N GLN A 36 7.14 -10.96 16.74
CA GLN A 36 7.29 -9.51 16.79
C GLN A 36 8.26 -9.00 15.72
N LEU A 37 9.40 -9.65 15.54
CA LEU A 37 10.39 -9.31 14.53
C LEU A 37 9.81 -9.43 13.11
N GLN A 38 9.06 -10.50 12.82
CA GLN A 38 8.39 -10.65 11.52
C GLN A 38 7.36 -9.53 11.25
N ARG A 39 6.56 -9.18 12.26
CA ARG A 39 5.60 -8.06 12.14
C ARG A 39 6.32 -6.74 11.90
N GLN A 40 7.39 -6.48 12.63
CA GLN A 40 8.16 -5.26 12.48
C GLN A 40 8.82 -5.18 11.10
N HIS A 41 9.37 -6.28 10.60
CA HIS A 41 9.93 -6.37 9.27
C HIS A 41 8.88 -6.08 8.18
N ASN A 42 7.69 -6.68 8.28
CA ASN A 42 6.59 -6.44 7.33
C ASN A 42 6.12 -4.97 7.36
N LEU A 43 6.01 -4.38 8.54
CA LEU A 43 5.66 -2.96 8.67
C LEU A 43 6.74 -2.05 8.04
N GLN A 44 8.00 -2.36 8.27
CA GLN A 44 9.11 -1.60 7.66
C GLN A 44 9.08 -1.70 6.13
N GLN A 45 8.83 -2.87 5.57
CA GLN A 45 8.69 -3.05 4.11
C GLN A 45 7.50 -2.26 3.56
N GLN A 46 6.35 -2.27 4.24
CA GLN A 46 5.19 -1.47 3.84
C GLN A 46 5.49 0.03 3.87
N HIS A 47 6.17 0.51 4.90
CA HIS A 47 6.59 1.91 4.98
C HIS A 47 7.56 2.27 3.85
N GLN A 48 8.52 1.41 3.56
CA GLN A 48 9.47 1.62 2.47
C GLN A 48 8.75 1.67 1.10
N ALA A 49 7.85 0.73 0.84
CA ALA A 49 7.04 0.71 -0.37
C ALA A 49 6.18 1.98 -0.53
N TYR A 50 5.58 2.46 0.57
CA TYR A 50 4.84 3.71 0.57
C TYR A 50 5.71 4.93 0.16
N TRP A 51 6.92 5.03 0.71
CA TRP A 51 7.83 6.11 0.35
C TRP A 51 8.31 6.03 -1.09
N TYR A 52 8.55 4.82 -1.61
CA TYR A 52 8.85 4.63 -3.03
C TYR A 52 7.68 5.03 -3.92
N ALA A 53 6.45 4.66 -3.56
CA ALA A 53 5.26 5.07 -4.32
C ALA A 53 5.08 6.59 -4.33
N LEU A 54 5.27 7.25 -3.18
CA LEU A 54 5.22 8.72 -3.09
C LEU A 54 6.33 9.38 -3.91
N GLY A 55 7.54 8.82 -3.88
CA GLY A 55 8.66 9.28 -4.70
C GLY A 55 8.38 9.14 -6.19
N ALA A 56 7.79 8.03 -6.61
CA ALA A 56 7.39 7.79 -8.00
C ALA A 56 6.32 8.79 -8.46
N GLU A 57 5.33 9.09 -7.61
CA GLU A 57 4.32 10.11 -7.88
C GLU A 57 4.95 11.48 -8.10
N GLN A 58 5.87 11.90 -7.23
CA GLN A 58 6.55 13.20 -7.37
C GLN A 58 7.44 13.23 -8.62
N PHE A 59 8.16 12.17 -8.89
CA PHE A 59 8.96 12.03 -10.11
C PHE A 59 8.08 12.16 -11.36
N THR A 60 6.96 11.46 -11.39
CA THR A 60 5.99 11.51 -12.50
C THR A 60 5.44 12.92 -12.70
N ARG A 61 5.11 13.64 -11.63
CA ARG A 61 4.65 15.04 -11.72
C ARG A 61 5.71 15.94 -12.37
N VAL A 62 6.96 15.82 -11.97
CA VAL A 62 8.07 16.58 -12.56
C VAL A 62 8.29 16.20 -14.02
N LEU A 63 8.22 14.90 -14.34
CA LEU A 63 8.35 14.40 -15.70
C LEU A 63 7.24 14.99 -16.59
N LEU A 64 5.97 14.88 -16.17
CA LEU A 64 4.84 15.43 -16.91
C LEU A 64 4.95 16.94 -17.10
N SER A 65 5.34 17.67 -16.06
CA SER A 65 5.48 19.13 -16.16
C SER A 65 6.55 19.55 -17.17
N ARG A 66 7.60 18.76 -17.32
CA ARG A 66 8.69 19.01 -18.28
C ARG A 66 8.34 18.57 -19.69
N THR A 67 7.76 17.38 -19.85
CA THR A 67 7.44 16.82 -21.16
C THR A 67 6.27 17.52 -21.84
N LEU A 68 5.30 18.01 -21.05
CA LEU A 68 4.13 18.72 -21.56
C LEU A 68 4.34 20.24 -21.64
N ALA A 69 5.44 20.78 -21.12
CA ALA A 69 5.76 22.20 -21.22
C ALA A 69 5.91 22.61 -22.69
N GLY A 70 5.08 23.54 -23.16
CA GLY A 70 5.10 24.04 -24.54
C GLY A 70 4.39 23.15 -25.57
N GLN A 71 3.73 22.09 -25.17
CA GLN A 71 2.89 21.26 -26.04
C GLN A 71 1.48 21.85 -26.13
N GLU A 72 1.00 22.09 -27.34
CA GLU A 72 -0.38 22.57 -27.56
C GLU A 72 -1.42 21.47 -27.34
N THR A 73 -1.07 20.24 -27.64
CA THR A 73 -1.96 19.07 -27.54
C THR A 73 -1.32 17.94 -26.76
N VAL A 74 -2.12 17.25 -25.94
CA VAL A 74 -1.74 16.07 -25.20
C VAL A 74 -2.42 14.86 -25.84
N HIS A 75 -1.63 13.84 -26.22
CA HIS A 75 -2.14 12.64 -26.88
C HIS A 75 -1.38 11.38 -26.42
N LEU A 76 -1.99 10.22 -26.62
CA LEU A 76 -1.45 8.93 -26.17
C LEU A 76 -0.18 8.46 -26.89
N GLY A 77 0.25 9.13 -27.96
CA GLY A 77 1.52 8.84 -28.64
C GLY A 77 2.73 9.53 -28.01
N GLN A 78 2.60 10.19 -26.88
CA GLN A 78 3.69 10.85 -26.17
C GLN A 78 4.32 9.90 -25.14
N ASP A 79 5.58 10.15 -24.77
CA ASP A 79 6.37 9.30 -23.88
C ASP A 79 5.73 9.04 -22.50
N TRP A 80 4.91 9.95 -22.02
CA TRP A 80 4.20 9.80 -20.75
C TRP A 80 3.14 8.68 -20.77
N ALA A 81 2.62 8.32 -21.96
CA ALA A 81 1.57 7.31 -22.11
C ALA A 81 2.11 5.88 -22.28
N LEU A 82 3.43 5.68 -22.14
CA LEU A 82 4.03 4.36 -22.17
C LEU A 82 3.55 3.52 -21.01
N GLN A 83 2.86 2.40 -21.34
CA GLN A 83 2.38 1.46 -20.35
C GLN A 83 3.49 0.50 -19.90
N GLY A 84 3.42 0.08 -18.63
CA GLY A 84 4.32 -0.93 -18.07
C GLY A 84 5.74 -0.43 -17.80
N ALA A 85 5.95 0.88 -17.65
CA ALA A 85 7.23 1.42 -17.26
C ALA A 85 7.65 0.87 -15.87
N THR A 86 8.85 0.24 -15.81
CA THR A 86 9.37 -0.33 -14.57
C THR A 86 10.71 0.32 -14.24
N PHE A 87 10.90 0.67 -12.98
CA PHE A 87 12.12 1.28 -12.48
C PHE A 87 12.71 0.43 -11.36
N PRO A 88 13.97 0.02 -11.42
CA PRO A 88 14.61 -0.73 -10.35
C PRO A 88 14.86 0.18 -9.14
N VAL A 89 14.66 -0.37 -7.95
CA VAL A 89 15.00 0.25 -6.66
C VAL A 89 15.76 -0.77 -5.81
N ASP A 90 16.37 -0.36 -4.70
CA ASP A 90 17.31 -1.18 -3.94
C ASP A 90 16.78 -2.57 -3.55
N ASN A 91 15.48 -2.73 -3.28
CA ASN A 91 14.90 -4.00 -2.86
C ASN A 91 13.69 -4.41 -3.70
N GLY A 92 13.61 -3.99 -4.96
CA GLY A 92 12.48 -4.33 -5.83
C GLY A 92 12.38 -3.49 -7.08
N THR A 93 11.18 -3.42 -7.62
CA THR A 93 10.87 -2.61 -8.79
C THR A 93 9.63 -1.78 -8.54
N ILE A 94 9.61 -0.56 -9.05
CA ILE A 94 8.43 0.28 -9.11
C ILE A 94 7.83 0.13 -10.51
N ALA A 95 6.56 -0.19 -10.59
CA ALA A 95 5.79 -0.16 -11.83
C ALA A 95 4.60 0.79 -11.67
N GLY A 96 4.28 1.51 -12.72
CA GLY A 96 3.14 2.41 -12.72
C GLY A 96 2.76 2.87 -14.10
N ASP A 97 1.50 3.21 -14.27
CA ASP A 97 0.94 3.71 -15.51
C ASP A 97 0.29 5.08 -15.26
N ILE A 98 0.40 5.94 -16.27
CA ILE A 98 -0.23 7.26 -16.25
C ILE A 98 -1.48 7.19 -17.12
N ILE A 99 -2.61 7.59 -16.56
CA ILE A 99 -3.91 7.60 -17.24
C ILE A 99 -4.43 9.03 -17.27
N ASP A 100 -4.77 9.53 -18.48
CA ASP A 100 -5.45 10.82 -18.61
C ASP A 100 -6.94 10.67 -18.26
N LEU A 101 -7.33 11.20 -17.10
CA LEU A 101 -8.73 11.16 -16.64
C LEU A 101 -9.69 11.95 -17.54
N ARG A 102 -9.20 12.85 -18.40
CA ARG A 102 -10.02 13.57 -19.38
C ARG A 102 -10.44 12.67 -20.54
N SER A 103 -9.78 11.54 -20.74
CA SER A 103 -10.22 10.51 -21.68
C SER A 103 -11.48 9.75 -21.21
N CYS A 104 -11.87 9.93 -19.94
CA CYS A 104 -13.04 9.29 -19.35
C CYS A 104 -14.20 10.30 -19.25
N PHE A 105 -15.38 9.89 -19.73
CA PHE A 105 -16.59 10.69 -19.57
C PHE A 105 -17.09 10.65 -18.12
N ASN A 106 -17.32 11.82 -17.53
CA ASN A 106 -17.83 11.90 -16.16
C ASN A 106 -19.34 11.64 -16.13
N LEU A 107 -19.74 10.41 -15.78
CA LEU A 107 -21.15 10.02 -15.68
C LEU A 107 -21.94 10.84 -14.63
N ASN A 108 -21.28 11.37 -13.61
CA ASN A 108 -21.95 12.22 -12.61
C ASN A 108 -22.42 13.55 -13.23
N ALA A 109 -21.83 13.98 -14.34
CA ALA A 109 -22.28 15.17 -15.07
C ALA A 109 -23.63 14.99 -15.79
N LEU A 110 -24.12 13.74 -15.90
CA LEU A 110 -25.43 13.41 -16.47
C LEU A 110 -26.58 13.66 -15.50
N GLN A 111 -26.29 13.93 -14.23
CA GLN A 111 -27.32 14.17 -13.23
C GLN A 111 -28.18 15.37 -13.61
N ASN A 112 -29.50 15.16 -13.65
CA ASN A 112 -30.46 16.24 -13.92
C ASN A 112 -30.43 17.26 -12.77
N VAL A 113 -30.05 18.49 -13.08
CA VAL A 113 -30.30 19.62 -12.20
C VAL A 113 -31.76 20.03 -12.45
N LEU A 114 -32.64 19.68 -11.50
CA LEU A 114 -34.04 20.14 -11.57
C LEU A 114 -34.07 21.66 -11.56
N PRO A 115 -34.77 22.31 -12.53
CA PRO A 115 -34.88 23.76 -12.54
C PRO A 115 -35.60 24.22 -11.27
N GLN A 116 -35.01 25.15 -10.54
CA GLN A 116 -35.57 25.70 -9.28
C GLN A 116 -36.94 26.36 -9.45
N ASN A 117 -37.37 26.66 -10.67
CA ASN A 117 -38.61 27.42 -10.98
C ASN A 117 -39.65 26.61 -11.79
N GLY A 118 -39.59 25.28 -11.78
CA GLY A 118 -40.59 24.42 -12.46
C GLY A 118 -40.64 24.57 -13.99
N GLY A 119 -39.58 25.12 -14.61
CA GLY A 119 -39.44 25.21 -16.06
C GLY A 119 -39.19 23.86 -16.73
N PRO A 120 -39.22 23.76 -18.07
CA PRO A 120 -38.90 22.53 -18.80
C PRO A 120 -37.47 22.12 -18.50
N VAL A 121 -37.27 20.81 -18.25
CA VAL A 121 -35.96 20.23 -18.05
C VAL A 121 -35.19 20.21 -19.37
N GLU A 122 -34.28 21.16 -19.55
CA GLU A 122 -33.45 21.20 -20.73
C GLU A 122 -32.22 20.30 -20.58
N GLN A 123 -31.86 19.55 -21.62
CA GLN A 123 -30.68 18.69 -21.60
C GLN A 123 -29.41 19.52 -21.41
N THR A 124 -28.59 19.14 -20.43
CA THR A 124 -27.30 19.78 -20.19
C THR A 124 -26.31 19.50 -21.33
N ALA A 125 -25.27 20.32 -21.44
CA ALA A 125 -24.22 20.11 -22.44
C ALA A 125 -23.57 18.71 -22.31
N ALA A 126 -23.43 18.20 -21.09
CA ALA A 126 -22.91 16.86 -20.82
C ALA A 126 -23.84 15.77 -21.36
N GLN A 127 -25.15 15.91 -21.19
CA GLN A 127 -26.14 14.94 -21.72
C GLN A 127 -26.14 14.92 -23.24
N LYS A 128 -26.08 16.11 -23.90
CA LYS A 128 -25.96 16.21 -25.36
C LYS A 128 -24.63 15.57 -25.85
N ALA A 129 -23.52 15.80 -25.15
CA ALA A 129 -22.24 15.20 -25.50
C ALA A 129 -22.27 13.67 -25.34
N PHE A 130 -22.90 13.17 -24.29
CA PHE A 130 -23.04 11.71 -24.05
C PHE A 130 -23.87 11.03 -25.15
N LEU A 131 -24.97 11.62 -25.56
CA LEU A 131 -25.78 11.10 -26.66
C LEU A 131 -24.99 11.00 -27.98
N ARG A 132 -24.13 11.97 -28.27
CA ARG A 132 -23.25 11.92 -29.45
C ARG A 132 -22.17 10.85 -29.38
N LEU A 133 -21.81 10.39 -28.19
CA LEU A 133 -20.87 9.27 -28.02
C LEU A 133 -21.51 7.90 -28.27
N LEU A 134 -22.85 7.82 -28.22
CA LEU A 134 -23.61 6.58 -28.43
C LEU A 134 -24.07 6.42 -29.87
N GLU A 135 -24.02 7.45 -30.70
CA GLU A 135 -24.28 7.45 -32.14
C GLU A 135 -23.04 7.01 -32.95
#